data_313baaebc51336181ce2ec8bc11f069e
#
_entry.id   313baaebc51336181ce2ec8bc11f069e
#
_cell.length_a   1.000
_cell.length_b   1.000
_cell.length_c   1.000
_cell.angle_alpha   90.00
_cell.angle_beta   90.00
_cell.angle_gamma   90.00
#
_symmetry.space_group_name_H-M   'P 1'
#
loop_
_entity.id
_entity.type
_entity.pdbx_description
1 polymer ?
#
loop_
_entity_poly.entity_id
_entity_poly.type
_entity_poly.pdbx_seq_one_letter_code
_entity_poly.pdbx_strand_id
1 'polypeptide(L)'
;SLSYLDFLKLMKNAKVIFTDSGGIQEESTVLKIPCYTLRYNTERPITILQGTNILTKPEKGNIYRKFIQNKFKINTKYKLPFGWDGKASKRIIKKLIEMEILWKLV
;
A
#
# COMPACT_ATOMS: atom_id res chain seq x y z
N SER A 1 -11.38 -5.94 15.46
CA SER A 1 -10.31 -5.92 14.46
C SER A 1 -10.76 -6.62 13.18
N LEU A 2 -10.25 -6.15 12.06
CA LEU A 2 -10.57 -6.72 10.76
C LEU A 2 -9.75 -7.99 10.52
N SER A 3 -10.35 -8.97 9.85
CA SER A 3 -9.59 -10.11 9.35
C SER A 3 -8.63 -9.64 8.25
N TYR A 4 -7.58 -10.44 7.99
CA TYR A 4 -6.64 -10.11 6.93
C TYR A 4 -7.34 -9.98 5.57
N LEU A 5 -8.33 -10.81 5.32
CA LEU A 5 -9.08 -10.77 4.06
C LEU A 5 -9.91 -9.49 3.92
N ASP A 6 -10.60 -9.09 4.99
CA ASP A 6 -11.36 -7.83 5.00
C ASP A 6 -10.44 -6.65 4.79
N PHE A 7 -9.27 -6.70 5.39
CA PHE A 7 -8.27 -5.66 5.26
C PHE A 7 -7.75 -5.54 3.83
N LEU A 8 -7.46 -6.65 3.16
CA LEU A 8 -7.06 -6.63 1.75
C LEU A 8 -8.13 -6.02 0.85
N LYS A 9 -9.39 -6.33 1.13
CA LYS A 9 -10.52 -5.77 0.38
C LYS A 9 -10.60 -4.25 0.55
N LEU A 10 -10.45 -3.77 1.77
CA LEU A 10 -10.39 -2.33 2.04
C LEU A 10 -9.23 -1.67 1.31
N MET A 11 -8.05 -2.28 1.34
CA MET A 11 -6.87 -1.75 0.65
C MET A 11 -7.10 -1.66 -0.85
N LYS A 12 -7.65 -2.71 -1.46
CA LYS A 12 -7.90 -2.75 -2.91
C LYS A 12 -8.78 -1.59 -3.37
N ASN A 13 -9.73 -1.18 -2.54
CA ASN A 13 -10.69 -0.13 -2.87
C ASN A 13 -10.29 1.25 -2.32
N ALA A 14 -9.18 1.34 -1.60
CA ALA A 14 -8.72 2.60 -1.04
C ALA A 14 -8.12 3.49 -2.13
N LYS A 15 -8.34 4.79 -2.00
CA LYS A 15 -7.68 5.79 -2.87
C LYS A 15 -6.31 6.19 -2.32
N VAL A 16 -6.13 6.05 -1.03
CA VAL A 16 -4.90 6.40 -0.34
C VAL A 16 -4.84 5.63 0.99
N ILE A 17 -3.63 5.33 1.43
CA ILE A 17 -3.38 4.64 2.70
C ILE A 17 -2.39 5.46 3.52
N PHE A 18 -2.64 5.55 4.82
CA PHE A 18 -1.71 6.11 5.80
C PHE A 18 -1.36 5.00 6.77
N THR A 19 -0.09 4.67 6.90
CA THR A 19 0.31 3.54 7.74
C THR A 19 1.75 3.65 8.23
N ASP A 20 2.05 2.98 9.33
CA ASP A 20 3.42 2.75 9.80
C ASP A 20 3.86 1.29 9.60
N SER A 21 3.00 0.45 9.07
CA SER A 21 3.24 -0.98 8.89
C SER A 21 4.11 -1.29 7.68
N GLY A 22 5.17 -2.07 7.89
CA GLY A 22 6.05 -2.52 6.81
C GLY A 22 5.35 -3.40 5.79
N GLY A 23 4.49 -4.31 6.26
CA GLY A 23 3.72 -5.18 5.36
C GLY A 23 2.80 -4.40 4.44
N ILE A 24 2.14 -3.38 4.97
CA ILE A 24 1.23 -2.53 4.19
C ILE A 24 2.01 -1.72 3.16
N GLN A 25 3.23 -1.29 3.46
CA GLN A 25 4.08 -0.62 2.49
C GLN A 25 4.32 -1.48 1.25
N GLU A 26 4.59 -2.76 1.45
CA GLU A 26 4.80 -3.69 0.35
C GLU A 26 3.50 -3.96 -0.40
N GLU A 27 2.42 -4.26 0.32
CA GLU A 27 1.12 -4.56 -0.27
C GLU A 27 0.56 -3.39 -1.07
N SER A 28 0.68 -2.17 -0.55
CA SER A 28 0.22 -0.97 -1.26
C SER A 28 1.02 -0.76 -2.55
N THR A 29 2.31 -1.07 -2.54
CA THR A 29 3.15 -0.99 -3.74
C THR A 29 2.69 -2.00 -4.80
N VAL A 30 2.44 -3.25 -4.39
CA VAL A 30 1.94 -4.29 -5.30
C VAL A 30 0.59 -3.90 -5.88
N LEU A 31 -0.32 -3.39 -5.06
CA LEU A 31 -1.66 -2.99 -5.48
C LEU A 31 -1.69 -1.63 -6.20
N LYS A 32 -0.57 -0.93 -6.25
CA LYS A 32 -0.42 0.39 -6.87
C LYS A 32 -1.35 1.43 -6.24
N ILE A 33 -1.40 1.45 -4.91
CA ILE A 33 -2.20 2.40 -4.14
C ILE A 33 -1.28 3.41 -3.46
N PRO A 34 -1.55 4.71 -3.58
CA PRO A 34 -0.75 5.73 -2.89
C PRO A 34 -0.74 5.48 -1.38
N CYS A 35 0.44 5.52 -0.78
CA CYS A 35 0.62 5.22 0.62
C CYS A 35 1.56 6.21 1.28
N TYR A 36 1.12 6.79 2.38
CA TYR A 36 1.94 7.65 3.21
C TYR A 36 2.48 6.83 4.36
N THR A 37 3.79 6.61 4.35
CA THR A 37 4.49 5.83 5.38
C THR A 37 4.80 6.74 6.57
N LEU A 38 4.05 6.58 7.66
CA LEU A 38 4.14 7.44 8.83
C LEU A 38 5.28 6.98 9.74
N ARG A 39 6.51 7.26 9.31
CA ARG A 39 7.73 6.88 10.02
C ARG A 39 8.82 7.91 9.79
N TYR A 40 9.80 7.95 10.70
CA TYR A 40 10.99 8.77 10.50
C TYR A 40 11.96 8.13 9.51
N ASN A 41 11.95 6.81 9.42
CA ASN A 41 12.73 6.05 8.46
C ASN A 41 11.94 4.82 8.00
N THR A 42 12.45 4.12 7.01
CA THR A 42 11.83 2.87 6.58
C THR A 42 12.89 1.79 6.40
N GLU A 43 12.51 0.56 6.77
CA GLU A 43 13.32 -0.63 6.52
C GLU A 43 13.10 -1.17 5.11
N ARG A 44 12.17 -0.57 4.35
CA ARG A 44 11.83 -0.97 3.00
C ARG A 44 11.96 0.19 2.02
N PRO A 45 13.19 0.70 1.81
CA PRO A 45 13.39 1.88 0.96
C PRO A 45 12.91 1.71 -0.47
N ILE A 46 12.87 0.48 -0.97
CA ILE A 46 12.40 0.20 -2.33
C ILE A 46 10.94 0.63 -2.55
N THR A 47 10.11 0.58 -1.50
CA THR A 47 8.71 1.01 -1.59
C THR A 47 8.57 2.50 -1.82
N ILE A 48 9.59 3.27 -1.45
CA ILE A 48 9.64 4.72 -1.64
C ILE A 48 10.31 5.06 -2.96
N LEU A 49 11.42 4.40 -3.27
CA LEU A 49 12.19 4.71 -4.48
C LEU A 49 11.48 4.28 -5.76
N GLN A 50 10.82 3.13 -5.76
CA GLN A 50 10.15 2.57 -6.94
C GLN A 50 8.66 2.34 -6.72
N GLY A 51 8.22 2.24 -5.47
CA GLY A 51 6.85 1.92 -5.14
C GLY A 51 5.96 3.14 -4.99
N THR A 52 4.87 2.96 -4.24
CA THR A 52 3.83 3.97 -4.08
C THR A 52 3.93 4.74 -2.77
N ASN A 53 4.98 4.49 -1.97
CA ASN A 53 5.07 5.03 -0.63
C ASN A 53 5.80 6.37 -0.58
N ILE A 54 5.28 7.28 0.25
CA ILE A 54 5.90 8.57 0.53
C ILE A 54 6.26 8.57 2.00
N LEU A 55 7.55 8.66 2.31
CA LEU A 55 8.01 8.70 3.68
C LEU A 55 7.55 10.01 4.32
N THR A 56 6.81 9.89 5.40
CA THR A 56 6.13 11.01 6.03
C THR A 56 6.37 10.95 7.54
N LYS A 57 7.05 11.96 8.08
CA LYS A 57 7.24 12.02 9.53
C LYS A 57 5.88 11.99 10.24
N PRO A 58 5.71 11.19 11.31
CA PRO A 58 4.42 11.05 11.99
C PRO A 58 4.09 12.26 12.87
N GLU A 59 4.05 13.43 12.26
CA GLU A 59 3.73 14.70 12.89
C GLU A 59 2.58 15.33 12.11
N LYS A 60 1.57 15.82 12.81
CA LYS A 60 0.32 16.31 12.22
C LYS A 60 0.54 17.30 11.09
N GLY A 61 1.34 18.33 11.31
CA GLY A 61 1.60 19.34 10.28
C GLY A 61 2.31 18.79 9.06
N ASN A 62 3.22 17.83 9.27
CA ASN A 62 3.96 17.21 8.19
C ASN A 62 3.08 16.28 7.37
N ILE A 63 2.20 15.51 8.02
CA ILE A 63 1.25 14.63 7.34
C ILE A 63 0.35 15.46 6.43
N TYR A 64 -0.20 16.55 6.95
CA TYR A 64 -1.07 17.44 6.19
C TYR A 64 -0.34 18.03 4.98
N ARG A 65 0.86 18.56 5.19
CA ARG A 65 1.65 19.17 4.12
C ARG A 65 1.99 18.17 3.02
N LYS A 66 2.43 16.97 3.40
CA LYS A 66 2.76 15.92 2.44
C LYS A 66 1.54 15.51 1.62
N PHE A 67 0.39 15.38 2.28
CA PHE A 67 -0.84 15.03 1.56
C PHE A 67 -1.26 16.13 0.59
N ILE A 68 -1.20 17.39 1.00
CA ILE A 68 -1.55 18.50 0.13
C ILE A 68 -0.64 18.56 -1.11
N GLN A 69 0.63 18.26 -0.94
CA GLN A 69 1.60 18.26 -2.04
C GLN A 69 1.38 17.11 -3.01
N ASN A 70 1.03 15.95 -2.52
CA ASN A 70 1.02 14.71 -3.31
C ASN A 70 -0.37 14.12 -3.55
N LYS A 71 -1.31 14.36 -2.63
CA LYS A 71 -2.70 13.88 -2.70
C LYS A 71 -2.76 12.38 -3.01
N PHE A 72 -3.39 12.02 -4.11
CA PHE A 72 -3.56 10.63 -4.55
C PHE A 72 -2.58 10.21 -5.64
N LYS A 73 -1.57 11.04 -5.89
CA LYS A 73 -0.59 10.75 -6.93
C LYS A 73 0.39 9.68 -6.47
N ILE A 74 0.79 8.83 -7.39
CA ILE A 74 1.89 7.89 -7.15
C ILE A 74 3.15 8.41 -7.79
N ASN A 75 4.29 7.86 -7.38
CA ASN A 75 5.59 8.20 -7.93
C ASN A 75 5.59 8.04 -9.46
N THR A 76 6.01 9.06 -10.18
CA THR A 76 6.11 9.02 -11.65
C THR A 76 7.11 7.97 -12.13
N LYS A 77 8.05 7.58 -11.26
CA LYS A 77 9.02 6.53 -11.53
C LYS A 77 8.57 5.17 -11.01
N TYR A 78 7.27 5.02 -10.74
CA TYR A 78 6.75 3.76 -10.22
C TYR A 78 7.14 2.61 -11.12
N LYS A 79 7.70 1.58 -10.48
CA LYS A 79 8.03 0.31 -11.12
C LYS A 79 7.89 -0.77 -10.06
N LEU A 80 7.18 -1.84 -10.39
CA LEU A 80 7.08 -2.95 -9.46
C LEU A 80 8.51 -3.49 -9.19
N PRO A 81 8.94 -3.57 -7.91
CA PRO A 81 10.30 -3.99 -7.60
C PRO A 81 10.63 -5.37 -8.17
N PHE A 82 11.87 -5.54 -8.58
CA PHE A 82 12.33 -6.81 -9.15
C PHE A 82 12.07 -7.95 -8.18
N GLY A 83 11.47 -9.03 -8.67
CA GLY A 83 11.14 -10.20 -7.88
C GLY A 83 9.78 -10.13 -7.17
N TRP A 84 9.11 -8.98 -7.17
CA TRP A 84 7.80 -8.82 -6.53
C TRP A 84 6.64 -9.19 -7.46
N ASP A 85 6.89 -9.17 -8.75
CA ASP A 85 5.90 -9.47 -9.79
C ASP A 85 5.48 -10.96 -9.81
N GLY A 86 6.30 -11.85 -9.25
CA GLY A 86 6.05 -13.28 -9.27
C GLY A 86 5.15 -13.76 -8.14
N LYS A 87 5.73 -13.97 -6.95
CA LYS A 87 5.03 -14.67 -5.86
C LYS A 87 4.13 -13.78 -5.02
N ALA A 88 4.59 -12.56 -4.68
CA ALA A 88 3.84 -11.70 -3.77
C ALA A 88 2.56 -11.18 -4.42
N SER A 89 2.65 -10.65 -5.64
CA SER A 89 1.48 -10.13 -6.34
C SER A 89 0.47 -11.23 -6.67
N LYS A 90 0.94 -12.39 -7.11
CA LYS A 90 0.06 -13.56 -7.37
C LYS A 90 -0.67 -13.99 -6.11
N ARG A 91 0.03 -14.02 -4.98
CA ARG A 91 -0.55 -14.42 -3.70
C ARG A 91 -1.64 -13.45 -3.26
N ILE A 92 -1.39 -12.15 -3.38
CA ILE A 92 -2.37 -11.12 -3.01
C ILE A 92 -3.59 -11.19 -3.93
N ILE A 93 -3.38 -11.30 -5.23
CA ILE A 93 -4.46 -11.41 -6.21
C ILE A 93 -5.27 -12.68 -5.96
N LYS A 94 -4.61 -13.79 -5.71
CA LYS A 94 -5.28 -15.04 -5.40
C LYS A 94 -6.17 -14.91 -4.17
N LYS A 95 -5.67 -14.29 -3.11
CA LYS A 95 -6.44 -14.05 -1.88
C LYS A 95 -7.66 -13.16 -2.14
N LEU A 96 -7.49 -12.11 -2.92
CA LEU A 96 -8.59 -11.22 -3.28
C LEU A 96 -9.67 -11.95 -4.08
N ILE A 97 -9.28 -12.81 -5.02
CA ILE A 97 -10.21 -13.60 -5.81
C ILE A 97 -10.97 -14.60 -4.92
N GLU A 98 -10.26 -15.28 -4.02
CA GLU A 98 -10.88 -16.19 -3.06
C GLU A 98 -11.92 -15.49 -2.20
N MET A 99 -11.63 -14.27 -1.78
CA MET A 99 -12.57 -13.45 -1.00
C MET A 99 -13.84 -13.14 -1.79
N GLU A 100 -13.72 -12.74 -3.04
CA GLU A 100 -14.88 -12.43 -3.87
C GLU A 100 -15.75 -13.67 -4.09
N ILE A 101 -15.13 -14.82 -4.27
CA ILE A 101 -15.86 -16.09 -4.39
C ILE A 101 -16.62 -16.37 -3.10
N LEU A 102 -15.98 -16.22 -1.94
CA LEU A 102 -16.61 -16.45 -0.64
C LEU A 102 -17.80 -15.52 -0.44
N TRP A 103 -17.66 -14.24 -0.80
CA TRP A 103 -18.74 -13.27 -0.70
C TRP A 103 -19.93 -13.63 -1.59
N LYS A 104 -19.70 -14.22 -2.75
CA LYS A 104 -20.76 -14.66 -3.65
C LYS A 104 -21.47 -15.92 -3.17
N LEU A 105 -20.79 -16.72 -2.34
CA LEU A 105 -21.35 -17.96 -1.80
C LEU A 105 -22.13 -17.74 -0.50
N VAL A 106 -21.93 -16.60 0.15
CA VAL A 106 -22.59 -16.25 1.39
C VAL A 106 -23.72 -15.26 1.14
#